data_9b6b3d4edde34b74ea29d175e7cc7781
#
_entry.id   9b6b3d4edde34b74ea29d175e7cc7781
#
_cell.length_a   1.000
_cell.length_b   1.000
_cell.length_c   1.000
_cell.angle_alpha   90.00
_cell.angle_beta   90.00
_cell.angle_gamma   90.00
#
_symmetry.space_group_name_H-M   'P 1'
#
loop_
_entity.id
_entity.type
_entity.pdbx_description
1 polymer ?
#
loop_
_entity_poly.entity_id
_entity_poly.type
_entity_poly.pdbx_seq_one_letter_code
_entity_poly.pdbx_strand_id
1 'polypeptide(L)'
;MYIEKKYIKEAIKEPILLNRNIKVNAMPIDAGYVVWLDNLSKMNLLLDKLNILKGQLLERNILLRAEIELEERKSRVEEKNKIIEKIMSENISSLAKMNNILEKNAKPDIEVLKRLCILGAYVKRKCNLLLLSYDNENILSKELEYCIRESMDSISKCNINCKFTSECNEIIPINHIIVLYDLFEDVVECMLSTFSDFIVDIFSKNDDLYVSMKLVYNMGNIPLKEYANQVLNNEKFKDMGGVYALDYIENEVHITMCILK
;
A
#
# COMPACT_ATOMS: atom_id res chain seq x y z
N MET A 1 67.83 17.76 36.53
CA MET A 1 66.83 16.94 37.13
C MET A 1 67.51 15.78 37.84
N TYR A 2 67.40 15.66 39.16
CA TYR A 2 68.04 14.57 39.95
C TYR A 2 67.12 13.37 39.96
N ILE A 3 67.61 12.25 39.36
CA ILE A 3 66.86 11.00 39.36
C ILE A 3 67.40 10.12 40.46
N GLU A 4 66.62 9.75 41.42
CA GLU A 4 67.02 8.88 42.54
C GLU A 4 67.55 7.53 42.03
N LYS A 5 68.62 7.00 42.63
CA LYS A 5 69.23 5.71 42.25
C LYS A 5 68.23 4.54 42.26
N LYS A 6 67.13 4.63 43.01
CA LYS A 6 66.05 3.66 43.06
C LYS A 6 65.34 3.51 41.70
N TYR A 7 64.96 4.63 41.09
CA TYR A 7 64.27 4.64 39.77
C TYR A 7 65.16 4.15 38.65
N ILE A 8 66.50 4.38 38.75
CA ILE A 8 67.44 3.88 37.75
C ILE A 8 67.53 2.37 37.77
N LYS A 9 67.59 1.74 38.98
CA LYS A 9 67.60 0.27 39.13
C LYS A 9 66.34 -0.39 38.65
N GLU A 10 65.20 0.25 38.84
CA GLU A 10 63.89 -0.25 38.35
C GLU A 10 63.79 -0.07 36.82
N ALA A 11 64.24 1.07 36.28
CA ALA A 11 64.23 1.38 34.84
C ALA A 11 65.13 0.48 34.00
N ILE A 12 66.09 -0.24 34.61
CA ILE A 12 66.89 -1.27 33.96
C ILE A 12 66.04 -2.53 33.65
N LYS A 13 65.07 -2.85 34.50
CA LYS A 13 64.21 -4.00 34.29
C LYS A 13 63.11 -3.70 33.30
N GLU A 14 62.39 -2.58 33.50
CA GLU A 14 61.30 -2.08 32.64
C GLU A 14 61.31 -0.54 32.66
N PRO A 15 61.00 0.11 31.52
CA PRO A 15 60.92 1.57 31.44
C PRO A 15 59.85 2.11 32.42
N ILE A 16 60.19 3.11 33.22
CA ILE A 16 59.33 3.69 34.26
C ILE A 16 58.76 5.04 33.83
N LEU A 17 57.46 5.25 34.09
CA LEU A 17 56.82 6.57 33.97
C LEU A 17 57.06 7.36 35.27
N LEU A 18 57.91 8.38 35.22
CA LEU A 18 58.10 9.32 36.34
C LEU A 18 56.89 10.21 36.57
N ASN A 19 56.25 10.58 35.49
CA ASN A 19 54.95 11.27 35.47
C ASN A 19 54.29 10.99 34.12
N ARG A 20 53.06 11.55 33.89
CA ARG A 20 52.30 11.37 32.63
C ARG A 20 53.11 11.65 31.37
N ASN A 21 54.16 12.53 31.47
CA ASN A 21 54.85 13.07 30.27
C ASN A 21 56.30 12.63 30.14
N ILE A 22 56.89 11.96 31.13
CA ILE A 22 58.31 11.59 31.15
C ILE A 22 58.44 10.11 31.45
N LYS A 23 59.06 9.40 30.50
CA LYS A 23 59.44 7.97 30.62
C LYS A 23 60.95 7.88 30.80
N VAL A 24 61.37 7.19 31.84
CA VAL A 24 62.80 6.92 32.14
C VAL A 24 63.14 5.53 31.61
N ASN A 25 64.18 5.48 30.83
CA ASN A 25 64.78 4.24 30.36
C ASN A 25 66.21 4.17 30.88
N ALA A 26 66.68 2.99 31.25
CA ALA A 26 68.05 2.79 31.71
C ALA A 26 68.63 1.51 31.11
N MET A 27 69.90 1.51 30.76
CA MET A 27 70.60 0.36 30.24
C MET A 27 71.95 0.22 30.96
N PRO A 28 72.32 -0.97 31.45
CA PRO A 28 73.64 -1.18 32.05
C PRO A 28 74.73 -1.16 30.96
N ILE A 29 75.93 -0.58 31.32
CA ILE A 29 77.14 -0.62 30.53
C ILE A 29 78.34 -1.05 31.44
N ASP A 30 79.44 -1.47 30.87
CA ASP A 30 80.56 -2.00 31.63
C ASP A 30 81.01 -1.17 32.80
N ALA A 31 80.95 0.16 32.71
CA ALA A 31 81.41 1.14 33.73
C ALA A 31 80.26 1.86 34.47
N GLY A 32 78.99 1.48 34.31
CA GLY A 32 77.87 2.18 34.93
C GLY A 32 76.51 1.95 34.26
N TYR A 33 75.72 3.02 34.12
CA TYR A 33 74.38 2.99 33.52
C TYR A 33 74.21 4.18 32.56
N VAL A 34 73.64 3.95 31.41
CA VAL A 34 73.11 5.01 30.53
C VAL A 34 71.61 5.15 30.85
N VAL A 35 71.23 6.41 31.14
CA VAL A 35 69.84 6.77 31.44
C VAL A 35 69.40 7.84 30.43
N TRP A 36 68.25 7.61 29.79
CA TRP A 36 67.66 8.63 28.92
C TRP A 36 66.19 8.85 29.25
N LEU A 37 65.67 10.02 28.93
CA LEU A 37 64.34 10.47 29.20
C LEU A 37 63.57 10.68 27.91
N ASP A 38 62.46 10.00 27.76
CA ASP A 38 61.56 10.22 26.64
C ASP A 38 60.45 11.20 27.08
N ASN A 39 60.29 12.28 26.31
CA ASN A 39 59.26 13.25 26.54
C ASN A 39 57.97 12.84 25.79
N LEU A 40 56.97 12.37 26.53
CA LEU A 40 55.68 11.90 26.03
C LEU A 40 54.62 13.01 25.92
N SER A 41 54.95 14.27 26.24
CA SER A 41 53.98 15.38 26.30
C SER A 41 53.20 15.54 25.01
N LYS A 42 53.88 15.52 23.85
CA LYS A 42 53.21 15.63 22.53
C LYS A 42 52.30 14.42 22.25
N MET A 43 52.76 13.22 22.61
CA MET A 43 51.97 11.98 22.42
C MET A 43 50.70 11.98 23.28
N ASN A 44 50.83 12.34 24.55
CA ASN A 44 49.68 12.43 25.44
C ASN A 44 48.68 13.50 25.01
N LEU A 45 49.12 14.65 24.53
CA LEU A 45 48.26 15.70 24.00
C LEU A 45 47.51 15.22 22.74
N LEU A 46 48.14 14.42 21.87
CA LEU A 46 47.51 13.83 20.71
C LEU A 46 46.47 12.76 21.11
N LEU A 47 46.80 11.91 22.11
CA LEU A 47 45.87 10.93 22.64
C LEU A 47 44.63 11.58 23.27
N ASP A 48 44.82 12.67 24.03
CA ASP A 48 43.71 13.42 24.62
C ASP A 48 42.81 14.02 23.52
N LYS A 49 43.41 14.64 22.48
CA LYS A 49 42.65 15.13 21.31
C LYS A 49 41.89 14.01 20.59
N LEU A 50 42.55 12.88 20.40
CA LEU A 50 41.94 11.72 19.72
C LEU A 50 40.74 11.16 20.50
N ASN A 51 40.84 11.11 21.84
CA ASN A 51 39.73 10.70 22.69
C ASN A 51 38.55 11.69 22.63
N ILE A 52 38.80 12.99 22.59
CA ILE A 52 37.75 14.01 22.42
C ILE A 52 37.09 13.86 21.07
N LEU A 53 37.85 13.73 19.98
CA LEU A 53 37.31 13.54 18.63
C LEU A 53 36.50 12.25 18.52
N LYS A 54 36.97 11.16 19.13
CA LYS A 54 36.24 9.89 19.19
C LYS A 54 34.89 10.08 19.89
N GLY A 55 34.83 10.80 21.01
CA GLY A 55 33.59 11.13 21.70
C GLY A 55 32.63 11.92 20.81
N GLN A 56 33.11 12.96 20.15
CA GLN A 56 32.32 13.78 19.23
C GLN A 56 31.78 12.97 18.03
N LEU A 57 32.57 12.06 17.47
CA LEU A 57 32.16 11.18 16.38
C LEU A 57 31.07 10.20 16.83
N LEU A 58 31.17 9.64 18.04
CA LEU A 58 30.15 8.76 18.58
C LEU A 58 28.83 9.50 18.78
N GLU A 59 28.87 10.69 19.35
CA GLU A 59 27.68 11.54 19.54
C GLU A 59 27.03 11.89 18.20
N ARG A 60 27.85 12.33 17.23
CA ARG A 60 27.35 12.65 15.88
C ARG A 60 26.73 11.44 15.18
N ASN A 61 27.31 10.25 15.34
CA ASN A 61 26.74 9.01 14.77
C ASN A 61 25.40 8.66 15.40
N ILE A 62 25.19 8.89 16.68
CA ILE A 62 23.91 8.68 17.36
C ILE A 62 22.85 9.63 16.79
N LEU A 63 23.19 10.91 16.65
CA LEU A 63 22.28 11.91 16.07
C LEU A 63 21.90 11.59 14.64
N LEU A 64 22.88 11.24 13.79
CA LEU A 64 22.61 10.86 12.40
C LEU A 64 21.71 9.64 12.28
N ARG A 65 21.87 8.62 13.13
CA ARG A 65 20.96 7.47 13.15
C ARG A 65 19.54 7.87 13.52
N ALA A 66 19.38 8.74 14.52
CA ALA A 66 18.07 9.25 14.91
C ALA A 66 17.42 10.09 13.80
N GLU A 67 18.18 10.90 13.07
CA GLU A 67 17.69 11.65 11.91
C GLU A 67 17.22 10.73 10.79
N ILE A 68 18.03 9.72 10.42
CA ILE A 68 17.65 8.74 9.40
C ILE A 68 16.34 8.01 9.77
N GLU A 69 16.23 7.55 11.02
CA GLU A 69 15.02 6.86 11.48
C GLU A 69 13.78 7.78 11.44
N LEU A 70 13.95 9.05 11.77
CA LEU A 70 12.89 10.05 11.71
C LEU A 70 12.46 10.33 10.25
N GLU A 71 13.42 10.41 9.33
CA GLU A 71 13.17 10.64 7.91
C GLU A 71 12.45 9.43 7.25
N GLU A 72 12.86 8.20 7.61
CA GLU A 72 12.16 6.99 7.19
C GLU A 72 10.71 6.94 7.70
N ARG A 73 10.47 7.34 8.96
CA ARG A 73 9.11 7.41 9.51
C ARG A 73 8.25 8.45 8.79
N LYS A 74 8.81 9.64 8.50
CA LYS A 74 8.11 10.67 7.74
C LYS A 74 7.74 10.18 6.34
N SER A 75 8.69 9.59 5.62
CA SER A 75 8.46 9.05 4.29
C SER A 75 7.33 8.02 4.28
N ARG A 76 7.32 7.09 5.24
CA ARG A 76 6.23 6.10 5.37
C ARG A 76 4.86 6.73 5.65
N VAL A 77 4.82 7.80 6.45
CA VAL A 77 3.56 8.51 6.74
C VAL A 77 3.05 9.26 5.51
N GLU A 78 3.94 9.94 4.78
CA GLU A 78 3.60 10.64 3.54
C GLU A 78 3.09 9.67 2.47
N GLU A 79 3.72 8.52 2.35
CA GLU A 79 3.30 7.46 1.43
C GLU A 79 1.91 6.92 1.76
N LYS A 80 1.64 6.62 3.03
CA LYS A 80 0.30 6.25 3.51
C LYS A 80 -0.75 7.33 3.23
N ASN A 81 -0.41 8.59 3.45
CA ASN A 81 -1.34 9.69 3.19
C ASN A 81 -1.68 9.80 1.70
N LYS A 82 -0.71 9.64 0.79
CA LYS A 82 -0.96 9.60 -0.66
C LYS A 82 -1.92 8.48 -1.06
N ILE A 83 -1.78 7.30 -0.45
CA ILE A 83 -2.69 6.17 -0.70
C ILE A 83 -4.10 6.53 -0.24
N ILE A 84 -4.25 7.06 0.98
CA ILE A 84 -5.55 7.46 1.53
C ILE A 84 -6.20 8.54 0.65
N GLU A 85 -5.46 9.56 0.23
CA GLU A 85 -5.95 10.61 -0.66
C GLU A 85 -6.44 10.05 -2.00
N LYS A 86 -5.69 9.12 -2.60
CA LYS A 86 -6.10 8.44 -3.84
C LYS A 86 -7.39 7.65 -3.64
N ILE A 87 -7.47 6.84 -2.58
CA ILE A 87 -8.68 6.06 -2.26
C ILE A 87 -9.88 6.98 -2.05
N MET A 88 -9.71 8.08 -1.32
CA MET A 88 -10.79 9.05 -1.08
C MET A 88 -11.23 9.73 -2.37
N SER A 89 -10.31 10.18 -3.22
CA SER A 89 -10.64 10.83 -4.49
C SER A 89 -11.40 9.91 -5.44
N GLU A 90 -11.03 8.64 -5.53
CA GLU A 90 -11.68 7.65 -6.39
C GLU A 90 -13.10 7.25 -5.89
N ASN A 91 -13.37 7.41 -4.58
CA ASN A 91 -14.65 7.05 -3.99
C ASN A 91 -15.55 8.27 -3.69
N ILE A 92 -15.10 9.50 -3.97
CA ILE A 92 -15.82 10.72 -3.60
C ILE A 92 -17.23 10.77 -4.19
N SER A 93 -17.41 10.32 -5.43
CA SER A 93 -18.71 10.28 -6.12
C SER A 93 -19.68 9.31 -5.44
N SER A 94 -19.23 8.11 -5.09
CA SER A 94 -20.04 7.10 -4.41
C SER A 94 -20.43 7.52 -3.00
N LEU A 95 -19.50 8.13 -2.26
CA LEU A 95 -19.77 8.69 -0.94
C LEU A 95 -20.76 9.87 -1.01
N ALA A 96 -20.64 10.74 -2.02
CA ALA A 96 -21.58 11.82 -2.25
C ALA A 96 -22.99 11.30 -2.59
N LYS A 97 -23.08 10.22 -3.41
CA LYS A 97 -24.37 9.55 -3.68
C LYS A 97 -25.00 9.00 -2.38
N MET A 98 -24.23 8.32 -1.53
CA MET A 98 -24.70 7.81 -0.24
C MET A 98 -25.22 8.94 0.66
N ASN A 99 -24.49 10.05 0.79
CA ASN A 99 -24.91 11.20 1.56
C ASN A 99 -26.22 11.81 1.01
N ASN A 100 -26.33 12.00 -0.30
CA ASN A 100 -27.54 12.52 -0.94
C ASN A 100 -28.76 11.62 -0.69
N ILE A 101 -28.59 10.28 -0.69
CA ILE A 101 -29.65 9.34 -0.37
C ILE A 101 -30.08 9.49 1.09
N LEU A 102 -29.13 9.66 2.02
CA LEU A 102 -29.42 9.85 3.46
C LEU A 102 -30.09 11.20 3.75
N GLU A 103 -29.64 12.27 3.14
CA GLU A 103 -30.19 13.62 3.36
C GLU A 103 -31.63 13.75 2.84
N LYS A 104 -31.95 13.11 1.70
CA LYS A 104 -33.29 13.12 1.11
C LYS A 104 -34.29 12.30 1.89
N ASN A 105 -33.84 11.36 2.73
CA ASN A 105 -34.68 10.43 3.47
C ASN A 105 -34.43 10.54 4.97
N ALA A 106 -35.08 11.49 5.63
CA ALA A 106 -34.97 11.71 7.10
C ALA A 106 -35.35 10.46 7.93
N LYS A 107 -36.17 9.55 7.37
CA LYS A 107 -36.46 8.22 7.89
C LYS A 107 -36.34 7.24 6.73
N PRO A 108 -35.16 6.65 6.52
CA PRO A 108 -34.92 5.73 5.41
C PRO A 108 -35.86 4.52 5.55
N ASP A 109 -36.59 4.21 4.49
CA ASP A 109 -37.33 2.98 4.37
C ASP A 109 -36.43 1.79 4.07
N ILE A 110 -36.97 0.59 4.05
CA ILE A 110 -36.20 -0.63 3.81
C ILE A 110 -35.52 -0.60 2.45
N GLU A 111 -36.13 0.02 1.43
CA GLU A 111 -35.58 0.10 0.07
C GLU A 111 -34.34 1.00 0.01
N VAL A 112 -34.40 2.14 0.68
CA VAL A 112 -33.26 3.07 0.83
C VAL A 112 -32.10 2.39 1.56
N LEU A 113 -32.41 1.66 2.65
CA LEU A 113 -31.38 0.92 3.40
C LEU A 113 -30.72 -0.17 2.54
N LYS A 114 -31.46 -0.90 1.72
CA LYS A 114 -30.95 -1.90 0.79
C LYS A 114 -29.96 -1.26 -0.20
N ARG A 115 -30.33 -0.14 -0.83
CA ARG A 115 -29.43 0.60 -1.76
C ARG A 115 -28.15 1.06 -1.07
N LEU A 116 -28.25 1.58 0.16
CA LEU A 116 -27.09 1.99 0.94
C LEU A 116 -26.19 0.81 1.30
N CYS A 117 -26.73 -0.36 1.59
CA CYS A 117 -25.95 -1.57 1.86
C CYS A 117 -25.16 -2.01 0.62
N ILE A 118 -25.78 -1.99 -0.56
CA ILE A 118 -25.10 -2.36 -1.82
C ILE A 118 -23.98 -1.38 -2.14
N LEU A 119 -24.28 -0.07 -2.11
CA LEU A 119 -23.26 0.97 -2.29
C LEU A 119 -22.12 0.87 -1.26
N GLY A 120 -22.43 0.56 -0.01
CA GLY A 120 -21.44 0.35 1.04
C GLY A 120 -20.52 -0.85 0.78
N ALA A 121 -21.09 -1.96 0.31
CA ALA A 121 -20.32 -3.14 -0.11
C ALA A 121 -19.40 -2.82 -1.28
N TYR A 122 -19.89 -2.10 -2.29
CA TYR A 122 -19.10 -1.62 -3.42
C TYR A 122 -17.94 -0.75 -2.99
N VAL A 123 -18.18 0.32 -2.23
CA VAL A 123 -17.13 1.22 -1.76
C VAL A 123 -16.06 0.45 -0.99
N LYS A 124 -16.47 -0.43 -0.08
CA LYS A 124 -15.53 -1.29 0.67
C LYS A 124 -14.64 -2.13 -0.25
N ARG A 125 -15.22 -2.79 -1.26
CA ARG A 125 -14.46 -3.63 -2.20
C ARG A 125 -13.57 -2.83 -3.12
N LYS A 126 -14.06 -1.72 -3.62
CA LYS A 126 -13.26 -0.78 -4.42
C LYS A 126 -12.07 -0.25 -3.63
N CYS A 127 -12.24 0.13 -2.38
CA CYS A 127 -11.13 0.51 -1.50
C CYS A 127 -10.08 -0.61 -1.37
N ASN A 128 -10.51 -1.87 -1.22
CA ASN A 128 -9.59 -3.00 -1.15
C ASN A 128 -8.82 -3.21 -2.46
N LEU A 129 -9.48 -3.11 -3.62
CA LEU A 129 -8.82 -3.19 -4.93
C LEU A 129 -7.82 -2.05 -5.12
N LEU A 130 -8.16 -0.83 -4.70
CA LEU A 130 -7.25 0.32 -4.76
C LEU A 130 -6.05 0.15 -3.84
N LEU A 131 -6.21 -0.46 -2.66
CA LEU A 131 -5.10 -0.83 -1.79
C LEU A 131 -4.19 -1.88 -2.44
N LEU A 132 -4.78 -2.91 -3.03
CA LEU A 132 -4.02 -3.94 -3.75
C LEU A 132 -3.26 -3.36 -4.96
N SER A 133 -3.82 -2.35 -5.64
CA SER A 133 -3.19 -1.70 -6.80
C SER A 133 -1.93 -0.91 -6.44
N TYR A 134 -1.71 -0.64 -5.18
CA TYR A 134 -0.51 0.05 -4.72
C TYR A 134 0.72 -0.88 -4.76
N ASP A 135 0.54 -2.12 -4.35
CA ASP A 135 1.63 -3.09 -4.25
C ASP A 135 1.75 -4.01 -5.49
N ASN A 136 0.70 -4.06 -6.33
CA ASN A 136 0.62 -5.00 -7.43
C ASN A 136 0.09 -4.34 -8.72
N GLU A 137 0.81 -4.50 -9.81
CA GLU A 137 0.34 -4.09 -11.15
C GLU A 137 -0.63 -5.13 -11.73
N ASN A 138 -0.39 -6.40 -11.46
CA ASN A 138 -1.18 -7.52 -11.96
C ASN A 138 -1.62 -8.41 -10.80
N ILE A 139 -2.88 -8.89 -10.85
CA ILE A 139 -3.45 -9.78 -9.85
C ILE A 139 -4.28 -10.89 -10.53
N LEU A 140 -4.65 -11.91 -9.75
CA LEU A 140 -5.53 -12.96 -10.25
C LEU A 140 -6.95 -12.41 -10.50
N SER A 141 -7.58 -12.84 -11.58
CA SER A 141 -8.98 -12.57 -11.91
C SER A 141 -9.98 -13.00 -10.81
N LYS A 142 -9.54 -13.88 -9.92
CA LYS A 142 -10.30 -14.27 -8.70
C LYS A 142 -10.64 -13.09 -7.79
N GLU A 143 -9.88 -12.01 -7.80
CA GLU A 143 -10.23 -10.82 -7.01
C GLU A 143 -11.52 -10.17 -7.54
N LEU A 144 -11.74 -10.17 -8.86
CA LEU A 144 -13.01 -9.75 -9.46
C LEU A 144 -14.14 -10.69 -9.03
N GLU A 145 -13.91 -12.01 -9.04
CA GLU A 145 -14.87 -13.00 -8.55
C GLU A 145 -15.30 -12.68 -7.11
N TYR A 146 -14.35 -12.44 -6.21
CA TYR A 146 -14.65 -12.12 -4.81
C TYR A 146 -15.45 -10.82 -4.67
N CYS A 147 -15.11 -9.79 -5.45
CA CYS A 147 -15.84 -8.53 -5.45
C CYS A 147 -17.30 -8.72 -5.90
N ILE A 148 -17.50 -9.35 -7.06
CA ILE A 148 -18.85 -9.58 -7.62
C ILE A 148 -19.65 -10.51 -6.73
N ARG A 149 -19.07 -11.57 -6.18
CA ARG A 149 -19.76 -12.51 -5.27
C ARG A 149 -20.30 -11.79 -4.03
N GLU A 150 -19.52 -10.91 -3.40
CA GLU A 150 -19.98 -10.14 -2.23
C GLU A 150 -21.09 -9.15 -2.60
N SER A 151 -21.00 -8.50 -3.77
CA SER A 151 -22.08 -7.65 -4.28
C SER A 151 -23.35 -8.46 -4.54
N MET A 152 -23.25 -9.64 -5.16
CA MET A 152 -24.37 -10.55 -5.40
C MET A 152 -25.03 -11.02 -4.09
N ASP A 153 -24.23 -11.33 -3.06
CA ASP A 153 -24.72 -11.66 -1.72
C ASP A 153 -25.51 -10.50 -1.09
N SER A 154 -25.09 -9.28 -1.35
CA SER A 154 -25.76 -8.07 -0.87
C SER A 154 -27.06 -7.80 -1.63
N ILE A 155 -27.07 -8.03 -2.95
CA ILE A 155 -28.23 -7.91 -3.83
C ILE A 155 -29.28 -8.98 -3.49
N SER A 156 -28.86 -10.21 -3.21
CA SER A 156 -29.78 -11.30 -2.85
C SER A 156 -30.63 -11.00 -1.60
N LYS A 157 -30.07 -10.23 -0.65
CA LYS A 157 -30.79 -9.74 0.54
C LYS A 157 -31.90 -8.74 0.20
N CYS A 158 -31.94 -8.25 -1.04
CA CYS A 158 -32.97 -7.35 -1.55
C CYS A 158 -34.17 -8.09 -2.18
N ASN A 159 -34.31 -9.39 -1.95
CA ASN A 159 -35.31 -10.28 -2.54
C ASN A 159 -35.15 -10.46 -4.06
N ILE A 160 -33.94 -10.38 -4.57
CA ILE A 160 -33.57 -10.65 -5.95
C ILE A 160 -32.96 -12.05 -5.99
N ASN A 161 -33.39 -12.88 -6.93
CA ASN A 161 -32.81 -14.21 -7.11
C ASN A 161 -31.47 -14.10 -7.85
N CYS A 162 -30.39 -14.35 -7.14
CA CYS A 162 -29.01 -14.17 -7.67
C CYS A 162 -28.40 -15.54 -7.95
N LYS A 163 -27.79 -15.71 -9.14
CA LYS A 163 -26.93 -16.84 -9.49
C LYS A 163 -25.57 -16.32 -9.98
N PHE A 164 -24.51 -16.98 -9.53
CA PHE A 164 -23.15 -16.60 -9.87
C PHE A 164 -22.31 -17.82 -10.24
N THR A 165 -21.65 -17.77 -11.38
CA THR A 165 -20.65 -18.76 -11.80
C THR A 165 -19.35 -18.07 -12.20
N SER A 166 -18.23 -18.73 -11.98
CA SER A 166 -16.90 -18.22 -12.33
C SER A 166 -15.98 -19.36 -12.75
N GLU A 167 -15.38 -19.23 -13.92
CA GLU A 167 -14.41 -20.15 -14.50
C GLU A 167 -13.21 -19.35 -15.01
N CYS A 168 -12.56 -18.55 -14.15
CA CYS A 168 -11.40 -17.78 -14.52
C CYS A 168 -10.27 -17.89 -13.48
N ASN A 169 -9.03 -17.92 -13.95
CA ASN A 169 -7.84 -17.96 -13.11
C ASN A 169 -6.65 -17.28 -13.79
N GLU A 170 -6.94 -16.24 -14.56
CA GLU A 170 -5.95 -15.48 -15.32
C GLU A 170 -5.25 -14.44 -14.45
N ILE A 171 -4.03 -14.08 -14.81
CA ILE A 171 -3.33 -12.91 -14.23
C ILE A 171 -3.60 -11.73 -15.16
N ILE A 172 -4.22 -10.68 -14.63
CA ILE A 172 -4.62 -9.50 -15.40
C ILE A 172 -4.24 -8.21 -14.66
N PRO A 173 -4.08 -7.09 -15.38
CA PRO A 173 -3.82 -5.79 -14.76
C PRO A 173 -4.94 -5.42 -13.80
N ILE A 174 -4.58 -4.98 -12.59
CA ILE A 174 -5.55 -4.65 -11.54
C ILE A 174 -6.52 -3.53 -11.97
N ASN A 175 -6.05 -2.60 -12.81
CA ASN A 175 -6.89 -1.53 -13.34
C ASN A 175 -8.05 -2.08 -14.20
N HIS A 176 -7.85 -3.20 -14.90
CA HIS A 176 -8.92 -3.87 -15.66
C HIS A 176 -9.99 -4.42 -14.72
N ILE A 177 -9.58 -5.01 -13.59
CA ILE A 177 -10.50 -5.51 -12.55
C ILE A 177 -11.31 -4.36 -11.94
N ILE A 178 -10.66 -3.24 -11.61
CA ILE A 178 -11.32 -2.07 -11.04
C ILE A 178 -12.38 -1.52 -12.01
N VAL A 179 -12.04 -1.37 -13.28
CA VAL A 179 -12.97 -0.83 -14.29
C VAL A 179 -14.14 -1.79 -14.55
N LEU A 180 -13.89 -3.10 -14.64
CA LEU A 180 -14.95 -4.09 -14.79
C LEU A 180 -15.89 -4.10 -13.58
N TYR A 181 -15.35 -3.98 -12.38
CA TYR A 181 -16.14 -3.92 -11.17
C TYR A 181 -16.95 -2.63 -11.05
N ASP A 182 -16.37 -1.49 -11.45
CA ASP A 182 -17.08 -0.21 -11.52
C ASP A 182 -18.26 -0.29 -12.51
N LEU A 183 -18.07 -0.85 -13.70
CA LEU A 183 -19.12 -1.04 -14.68
C LEU A 183 -20.21 -2.01 -14.21
N PHE A 184 -19.83 -3.10 -13.54
CA PHE A 184 -20.78 -4.02 -12.93
C PHE A 184 -21.69 -3.29 -11.92
N GLU A 185 -21.11 -2.50 -11.02
CA GLU A 185 -21.88 -1.76 -10.02
C GLU A 185 -22.75 -0.65 -10.63
N ASP A 186 -22.26 0.04 -11.65
CA ASP A 186 -23.04 1.03 -12.37
C ASP A 186 -24.26 0.39 -13.04
N VAL A 187 -24.14 -0.81 -13.61
CA VAL A 187 -25.27 -1.60 -14.13
C VAL A 187 -26.24 -1.97 -13.02
N VAL A 188 -25.75 -2.46 -11.88
CA VAL A 188 -26.57 -2.82 -10.72
C VAL A 188 -27.31 -1.61 -10.18
N GLU A 189 -26.63 -0.47 -10.00
CA GLU A 189 -27.25 0.76 -9.46
C GLU A 189 -28.41 1.23 -10.33
N CYS A 190 -28.25 1.15 -11.65
CA CYS A 190 -29.29 1.55 -12.60
C CYS A 190 -30.53 0.67 -12.57
N MET A 191 -30.35 -0.61 -12.31
CA MET A 191 -31.35 -1.63 -12.57
C MET A 191 -31.96 -2.22 -11.29
N LEU A 192 -31.45 -1.90 -10.12
CA LEU A 192 -31.78 -2.54 -8.84
C LEU A 192 -33.30 -2.61 -8.53
N SER A 193 -34.06 -1.62 -8.99
CA SER A 193 -35.50 -1.56 -8.75
C SER A 193 -36.35 -2.29 -9.81
N THR A 194 -35.73 -2.84 -10.86
CA THR A 194 -36.47 -3.28 -12.05
C THR A 194 -36.36 -4.78 -12.33
N PHE A 195 -35.36 -5.49 -11.83
CA PHE A 195 -35.15 -6.90 -12.09
C PHE A 195 -35.52 -7.82 -10.92
N SER A 196 -36.00 -9.02 -11.23
CA SER A 196 -36.31 -10.07 -10.26
C SER A 196 -35.23 -11.13 -10.14
N ASP A 197 -34.54 -11.40 -11.24
CA ASP A 197 -33.48 -12.39 -11.30
C ASP A 197 -32.23 -11.78 -11.91
N PHE A 198 -31.08 -12.12 -11.33
CA PHE A 198 -29.78 -11.63 -11.75
C PHE A 198 -28.78 -12.79 -11.81
N ILE A 199 -28.29 -13.05 -12.99
CA ILE A 199 -27.31 -14.11 -13.24
C ILE A 199 -26.03 -13.46 -13.74
N VAL A 200 -24.90 -13.80 -13.14
CA VAL A 200 -23.58 -13.30 -13.54
C VAL A 200 -22.63 -14.46 -13.76
N ASP A 201 -21.99 -14.47 -14.91
CA ASP A 201 -21.00 -15.46 -15.30
C ASP A 201 -19.68 -14.74 -15.62
N ILE A 202 -18.58 -15.20 -15.01
CA ILE A 202 -17.24 -14.74 -15.32
C ILE A 202 -16.48 -15.91 -15.94
N PHE A 203 -15.96 -15.70 -17.13
CA PHE A 203 -15.19 -16.73 -17.83
C PHE A 203 -14.07 -16.12 -18.68
N SER A 204 -13.03 -16.90 -18.96
CA SER A 204 -11.98 -16.54 -19.89
C SER A 204 -12.09 -17.35 -21.20
N LYS A 205 -11.82 -16.71 -22.31
CA LYS A 205 -11.77 -17.34 -23.62
C LYS A 205 -10.69 -16.69 -24.47
N ASN A 206 -9.76 -17.50 -24.99
CA ASN A 206 -8.59 -17.03 -25.77
C ASN A 206 -7.75 -15.98 -25.02
N ASP A 207 -7.58 -16.14 -23.72
CA ASP A 207 -6.91 -15.21 -22.82
C ASP A 207 -7.68 -13.89 -22.52
N ASP A 208 -8.79 -13.63 -23.17
CA ASP A 208 -9.66 -12.49 -22.87
C ASP A 208 -10.58 -12.78 -21.70
N LEU A 209 -10.84 -11.78 -20.86
CA LEU A 209 -11.74 -11.88 -19.72
C LEU A 209 -13.13 -11.35 -20.07
N TYR A 210 -14.14 -12.17 -19.82
CA TYR A 210 -15.55 -11.88 -20.04
C TYR A 210 -16.30 -11.81 -18.73
N VAL A 211 -17.15 -10.79 -18.59
CA VAL A 211 -18.19 -10.70 -17.56
C VAL A 211 -19.54 -10.61 -18.27
N SER A 212 -20.34 -11.67 -18.15
CA SER A 212 -21.68 -11.75 -18.71
C SER A 212 -22.70 -11.57 -17.61
N MET A 213 -23.65 -10.68 -17.81
CA MET A 213 -24.75 -10.38 -16.88
C MET A 213 -26.08 -10.59 -17.61
N LYS A 214 -26.92 -11.40 -17.03
CA LYS A 214 -28.29 -11.61 -17.48
C LYS A 214 -29.26 -11.11 -16.41
N LEU A 215 -30.12 -10.16 -16.77
CA LEU A 215 -31.11 -9.56 -15.91
C LEU A 215 -32.47 -9.88 -16.45
N VAL A 216 -33.36 -10.43 -15.60
CA VAL A 216 -34.77 -10.74 -15.93
C VAL A 216 -35.65 -9.69 -15.26
N TYR A 217 -36.54 -9.07 -16.03
CA TYR A 217 -37.39 -7.97 -15.55
C TYR A 217 -38.79 -8.45 -15.18
N ASN A 218 -39.37 -7.78 -14.18
CA ASN A 218 -40.79 -7.73 -13.99
C ASN A 218 -41.41 -6.71 -14.96
N MET A 219 -42.46 -7.08 -15.69
CA MET A 219 -43.10 -6.25 -16.72
C MET A 219 -43.26 -4.78 -16.29
N GLY A 220 -42.59 -3.86 -16.97
CA GLY A 220 -42.69 -2.43 -16.77
C GLY A 220 -41.75 -1.69 -17.72
N ASN A 221 -42.06 -0.43 -18.07
CA ASN A 221 -41.32 0.39 -19.00
C ASN A 221 -39.79 0.37 -18.72
N ILE A 222 -39.03 -0.05 -19.73
CA ILE A 222 -37.58 -0.15 -19.70
C ILE A 222 -36.98 1.17 -20.18
N PRO A 223 -36.54 2.10 -19.31
CA PRO A 223 -35.77 3.28 -19.72
C PRO A 223 -34.34 2.94 -20.12
N LEU A 224 -34.04 1.69 -20.42
CA LEU A 224 -32.74 1.06 -20.26
C LEU A 224 -31.79 1.21 -21.43
N LYS A 225 -32.28 1.34 -22.67
CA LYS A 225 -31.39 1.40 -23.84
C LYS A 225 -30.44 2.59 -23.81
N GLU A 226 -30.93 3.76 -23.48
CA GLU A 226 -30.11 4.97 -23.46
C GLU A 226 -29.15 4.99 -22.27
N TYR A 227 -29.61 4.54 -21.12
CA TYR A 227 -28.81 4.57 -19.88
C TYR A 227 -27.74 3.47 -19.84
N ALA A 228 -28.08 2.25 -20.23
CA ALA A 228 -27.10 1.18 -20.34
C ALA A 228 -26.00 1.52 -21.35
N ASN A 229 -26.35 2.13 -22.47
CA ASN A 229 -25.39 2.62 -23.44
C ASN A 229 -24.51 3.77 -22.86
N GLN A 230 -25.05 4.64 -22.02
CA GLN A 230 -24.24 5.68 -21.35
C GLN A 230 -23.26 5.08 -20.36
N VAL A 231 -23.68 4.14 -19.52
CA VAL A 231 -22.84 3.47 -18.52
C VAL A 231 -21.73 2.67 -19.19
N LEU A 232 -22.09 1.86 -20.18
CA LEU A 232 -21.13 0.99 -20.87
C LEU A 232 -20.20 1.76 -21.83
N ASN A 233 -20.56 2.99 -22.21
CA ASN A 233 -19.74 3.86 -23.04
C ASN A 233 -18.63 4.59 -22.25
N ASN A 234 -18.08 3.94 -21.22
CA ASN A 234 -17.04 4.45 -20.36
C ASN A 234 -15.71 4.60 -21.12
N GLU A 235 -15.12 5.81 -21.10
CA GLU A 235 -13.84 6.08 -21.79
C GLU A 235 -12.70 5.21 -21.24
N LYS A 236 -12.59 5.05 -19.92
CA LYS A 236 -11.56 4.20 -19.31
C LYS A 236 -11.64 2.74 -19.80
N PHE A 237 -12.86 2.22 -19.96
CA PHE A 237 -13.07 0.86 -20.44
C PHE A 237 -12.63 0.70 -21.89
N LYS A 238 -12.94 1.69 -22.76
CA LYS A 238 -12.50 1.70 -24.17
C LYS A 238 -11.00 1.84 -24.31
N ASP A 239 -10.38 2.70 -23.52
CA ASP A 239 -8.93 2.91 -23.53
C ASP A 239 -8.15 1.63 -23.16
N MET A 240 -8.78 0.73 -22.42
CA MET A 240 -8.23 -0.60 -22.07
C MET A 240 -8.54 -1.69 -23.12
N GLY A 241 -9.06 -1.33 -24.28
CA GLY A 241 -9.47 -2.31 -25.28
C GLY A 241 -10.77 -3.03 -24.94
N GLY A 242 -11.56 -2.49 -24.00
CA GLY A 242 -12.82 -3.07 -23.56
C GLY A 242 -13.90 -2.98 -24.66
N VAL A 243 -14.63 -4.08 -24.83
CA VAL A 243 -15.79 -4.18 -25.73
C VAL A 243 -16.99 -4.69 -24.95
N TYR A 244 -18.18 -4.23 -25.32
CA TYR A 244 -19.42 -4.74 -24.74
C TYR A 244 -20.43 -5.10 -25.81
N ALA A 245 -21.28 -6.07 -25.49
CA ALA A 245 -22.49 -6.41 -26.23
C ALA A 245 -23.70 -6.23 -25.31
N LEU A 246 -24.81 -5.76 -25.88
CA LEU A 246 -26.05 -5.50 -25.18
C LEU A 246 -27.21 -6.02 -26.00
N ASP A 247 -27.82 -7.11 -25.57
CA ASP A 247 -28.92 -7.77 -26.24
C ASP A 247 -30.20 -7.74 -25.39
N TYR A 248 -31.32 -7.44 -26.02
CA TYR A 248 -32.64 -7.41 -25.41
C TYR A 248 -33.49 -8.54 -25.99
N ILE A 249 -33.90 -9.50 -25.13
CA ILE A 249 -34.66 -10.64 -25.51
C ILE A 249 -35.91 -10.69 -24.61
N GLU A 250 -37.08 -10.29 -25.16
CA GLU A 250 -38.36 -10.26 -24.42
C GLU A 250 -38.25 -9.48 -23.10
N ASN A 251 -38.23 -10.21 -21.96
CA ASN A 251 -38.11 -9.65 -20.62
C ASN A 251 -36.71 -9.79 -20.02
N GLU A 252 -35.71 -10.03 -20.84
CA GLU A 252 -34.33 -10.22 -20.42
C GLU A 252 -33.43 -9.22 -21.08
N VAL A 253 -32.41 -8.77 -20.33
CA VAL A 253 -31.27 -8.03 -20.87
C VAL A 253 -30.01 -8.82 -20.62
N HIS A 254 -29.27 -9.04 -21.66
CA HIS A 254 -27.96 -9.67 -21.64
C HIS A 254 -26.89 -8.61 -21.89
N ILE A 255 -26.00 -8.44 -20.94
CA ILE A 255 -24.85 -7.54 -21.03
C ILE A 255 -23.60 -8.39 -20.95
N THR A 256 -22.77 -8.34 -21.97
CA THR A 256 -21.47 -9.01 -21.96
C THR A 256 -20.38 -7.96 -22.11
N MET A 257 -19.51 -7.88 -21.14
CA MET A 257 -18.31 -7.03 -21.17
C MET A 257 -17.10 -7.93 -21.35
N CYS A 258 -16.17 -7.49 -22.22
CA CYS A 258 -14.93 -8.19 -22.47
C CYS A 258 -13.78 -7.19 -22.41
N ILE A 259 -12.68 -7.57 -21.77
CA ILE A 259 -11.39 -6.88 -21.88
C ILE A 259 -10.45 -7.80 -22.64
N LEU A 260 -9.93 -7.26 -23.74
CA LEU A 260 -8.94 -7.91 -24.57
C LEU A 260 -7.56 -7.85 -23.88
N LYS A 261 -6.78 -8.92 -24.00
CA LYS A 261 -5.45 -9.02 -23.39
C LYS A 261 -4.38 -8.41 -24.28
#